data_a71d478cb12fde95af4dad55e26ebab5
#
_entry.id   a71d478cb12fde95af4dad55e26ebab5
#
_cell.length_a   1.000
_cell.length_b   1.000
_cell.length_c   1.000
_cell.angle_alpha   90.00
_cell.angle_beta   90.00
_cell.angle_gamma   90.00
#
_symmetry.space_group_name_H-M   'P 1'
#
loop_
_entity.id
_entity.type
_entity.pdbx_description
1 polymer ?
#
loop_
_entity_poly.entity_id
_entity_poly.type
_entity_poly.pdbx_seq_one_letter_code
_entity_poly.pdbx_strand_id
1 'polypeptide(L)'
;MVQSHADGCQDVNSASVNTFQRSSDYMVATFPHRPLPTTSMAAVHHKRIVAIGDSLIYGYGDPDGGGWVERLRRRWLQPETPGHALYNLGVRGDCVQRVSQRLEHEFSNRGELRNRLPDAVVLSVGVNDSARVGKSQGRHYTDPDRFADHMAALLDQAQSLGPVVFIGMVPVMPERMPFAEVLFYSHADQRQYRDITQQACQQRQIPYLDVLDLWLGRGDAWWRSRLSGDGLHPNVAGYRSLLADVTAWSAFQSLL
;
A
#
# COMPACT_ATOMS: atom_id res chain seq x y z
N MET A 1 -17.28 37.75 -33.71
CA MET A 1 -17.01 39.06 -33.10
C MET A 1 -16.37 38.69 -31.75
N VAL A 2 -15.04 38.63 -31.68
CA VAL A 2 -14.07 39.71 -31.45
C VAL A 2 -14.26 40.28 -30.04
N GLN A 3 -13.33 40.00 -29.09
CA GLN A 3 -12.13 40.81 -28.92
C GLN A 3 -11.19 40.17 -27.86
N SER A 4 -9.93 40.19 -28.19
CA SER A 4 -8.74 39.98 -27.37
C SER A 4 -8.52 41.15 -26.40
N HIS A 5 -7.98 40.87 -25.21
CA HIS A 5 -7.12 41.85 -24.52
C HIS A 5 -5.93 41.09 -23.87
N ALA A 6 -4.79 41.38 -24.43
CA ALA A 6 -3.48 41.27 -23.81
C ALA A 6 -3.15 42.60 -23.12
N ASP A 7 -2.46 42.51 -21.98
CA ASP A 7 -1.64 43.57 -21.34
C ASP A 7 -1.31 43.04 -19.95
N GLY A 8 -0.12 43.02 -19.44
CA GLY A 8 1.09 43.74 -19.70
C GLY A 8 1.91 43.58 -18.42
N CYS A 9 3.05 42.89 -18.53
CA CYS A 9 4.01 42.74 -17.43
C CYS A 9 4.77 44.08 -17.32
N GLN A 10 4.67 44.79 -16.21
CA GLN A 10 5.52 45.96 -15.92
C GLN A 10 6.55 45.59 -14.84
N ASP A 11 7.81 45.73 -15.25
CA ASP A 11 8.98 45.81 -14.40
C ASP A 11 8.90 47.01 -13.45
N VAL A 12 9.23 46.78 -12.18
CA VAL A 12 9.54 47.87 -11.25
C VAL A 12 10.94 47.67 -10.71
N ASN A 13 11.79 48.59 -11.15
CA ASN A 13 13.22 48.65 -10.85
C ASN A 13 13.45 49.54 -9.60
N SER A 14 14.49 49.21 -8.84
CA SER A 14 15.35 50.04 -8.01
C SER A 14 14.74 50.87 -6.84
N ALA A 15 15.17 50.49 -5.63
CA ALA A 15 15.40 51.46 -4.55
C ALA A 15 16.56 51.05 -3.64
N SER A 16 17.64 51.73 -3.77
CA SER A 16 18.52 52.33 -2.76
C SER A 16 19.06 51.47 -1.62
N VAL A 17 20.33 51.16 -1.70
CA VAL A 17 21.23 50.76 -0.63
C VAL A 17 21.37 51.89 0.40
N ASN A 18 20.98 51.68 1.66
CA ASN A 18 21.37 52.52 2.77
C ASN A 18 22.35 51.71 3.68
N THR A 19 23.60 52.11 3.63
CA THR A 19 24.70 51.71 4.48
C THR A 19 24.49 52.21 5.90
N PHE A 20 24.22 51.34 6.85
CA PHE A 20 24.39 51.65 8.27
C PHE A 20 25.59 50.88 8.82
N GLN A 21 26.72 51.58 8.97
CA GLN A 21 27.84 51.17 9.75
C GLN A 21 27.49 51.32 11.24
N ARG A 22 27.41 50.21 11.99
CA ARG A 22 27.50 50.21 13.44
C ARG A 22 28.59 49.24 13.85
N SER A 23 29.66 49.79 14.32
CA SER A 23 30.66 49.14 15.15
C SER A 23 30.01 48.63 16.42
N SER A 24 30.15 47.37 16.74
CA SER A 24 29.88 46.80 18.05
C SER A 24 30.85 45.65 18.27
N ASP A 25 31.84 45.90 19.14
CA ASP A 25 32.77 44.94 19.66
C ASP A 25 31.98 43.92 20.52
N TYR A 26 31.77 42.74 20.02
CA TYR A 26 31.34 41.59 20.84
C TYR A 26 32.56 40.69 21.08
N MET A 27 32.98 40.63 22.36
CA MET A 27 33.87 39.59 22.84
C MET A 27 33.26 38.21 22.48
N VAL A 28 33.92 37.49 21.57
CA VAL A 28 33.61 36.08 21.28
C VAL A 28 34.26 35.26 22.41
N ALA A 29 33.46 34.81 23.36
CA ALA A 29 33.90 33.79 24.31
C ALA A 29 34.12 32.47 23.56
N THR A 30 35.36 32.07 23.38
CA THR A 30 35.73 30.75 22.87
C THR A 30 35.47 29.71 23.94
N PHE A 31 34.33 28.98 23.80
CA PHE A 31 34.10 27.76 24.57
C PHE A 31 34.94 26.62 23.96
N PRO A 32 35.62 25.81 24.78
CA PRO A 32 36.37 24.67 24.28
C PRO A 32 35.37 23.66 23.67
N HIS A 33 35.48 23.42 22.34
CA HIS A 33 34.74 22.38 21.69
C HIS A 33 35.19 21.02 22.22
N ARG A 34 34.39 20.47 23.13
CA ARG A 34 34.48 19.06 23.50
C ARG A 34 33.94 18.26 22.31
N PRO A 35 34.73 17.39 21.65
CA PRO A 35 34.20 16.57 20.58
C PRO A 35 33.12 15.66 21.17
N LEU A 36 31.91 15.78 20.66
CA LEU A 36 30.83 14.82 20.94
C LEU A 36 31.29 13.45 20.43
N PRO A 37 31.04 12.37 21.18
CA PRO A 37 31.35 11.03 20.70
C PRO A 37 30.62 10.80 19.41
N THR A 38 31.35 10.62 18.31
CA THR A 38 30.83 10.15 17.03
C THR A 38 30.47 8.67 17.18
N THR A 39 29.32 8.41 17.78
CA THR A 39 28.69 7.10 17.61
C THR A 39 28.37 7.01 16.13
N SER A 40 29.06 6.15 15.41
CA SER A 40 28.75 5.79 14.05
C SER A 40 27.32 5.25 14.03
N MET A 41 26.34 6.12 13.78
CA MET A 41 25.01 5.68 13.43
C MET A 41 25.15 4.96 12.08
N ALA A 42 24.98 3.64 12.08
CA ALA A 42 24.81 2.89 10.85
C ALA A 42 23.80 3.67 9.99
N ALA A 43 24.17 4.00 8.76
CA ALA A 43 23.31 4.78 7.88
C ALA A 43 21.99 4.03 7.75
N VAL A 44 20.92 4.59 8.28
CA VAL A 44 19.58 4.03 8.13
C VAL A 44 19.21 4.18 6.66
N HIS A 45 19.22 3.06 5.94
CA HIS A 45 18.79 3.05 4.54
C HIS A 45 17.28 3.22 4.49
N HIS A 46 16.85 4.41 4.08
CA HIS A 46 15.43 4.69 3.84
C HIS A 46 14.92 3.85 2.66
N LYS A 47 13.98 2.96 2.92
CA LYS A 47 13.35 2.13 1.91
C LYS A 47 12.14 2.84 1.27
N ARG A 48 11.93 2.60 0.00
CA ARG A 48 10.71 2.97 -0.73
C ARG A 48 9.93 1.71 -1.01
N ILE A 49 8.77 1.61 -0.41
CA ILE A 49 7.90 0.45 -0.50
C ILE A 49 6.60 0.89 -1.18
N VAL A 50 6.15 0.08 -2.12
CA VAL A 50 4.89 0.29 -2.81
C VAL A 50 3.93 -0.82 -2.42
N ALA A 51 2.79 -0.46 -1.85
CA ALA A 51 1.67 -1.36 -1.64
C ALA A 51 0.63 -1.10 -2.73
N ILE A 52 0.35 -2.10 -3.56
CA ILE A 52 -0.59 -1.99 -4.69
C ILE A 52 -1.59 -3.15 -4.66
N GLY A 53 -2.84 -2.85 -4.97
CA GLY A 53 -3.93 -3.82 -4.93
C GLY A 53 -5.30 -3.18 -4.91
N ASP A 54 -6.23 -3.85 -4.24
CA ASP A 54 -7.65 -3.49 -4.20
C ASP A 54 -8.06 -2.69 -2.96
N SER A 55 -9.29 -2.89 -2.49
CA SER A 55 -9.84 -2.21 -1.32
C SER A 55 -9.14 -2.54 0.00
N LEU A 56 -8.44 -3.68 0.10
CA LEU A 56 -7.66 -4.05 1.28
C LEU A 56 -6.38 -3.20 1.41
N ILE A 57 -5.76 -2.86 0.29
CA ILE A 57 -4.64 -1.91 0.24
C ILE A 57 -5.16 -0.48 0.44
N TYR A 58 -6.26 -0.11 -0.23
CA TYR A 58 -6.90 1.20 -0.07
C TYR A 58 -7.26 1.50 1.39
N GLY A 59 -7.67 0.46 2.15
CA GLY A 59 -8.07 0.59 3.54
C GLY A 59 -9.55 0.89 3.74
N TYR A 60 -10.41 0.43 2.82
CA TYR A 60 -11.85 0.62 2.90
C TYR A 60 -12.44 -0.09 4.14
N GLY A 61 -13.26 0.64 4.92
CA GLY A 61 -13.85 0.13 6.17
C GLY A 61 -13.13 0.61 7.45
N ASP A 62 -12.03 1.37 7.32
CA ASP A 62 -11.28 1.93 8.45
C ASP A 62 -11.32 3.47 8.46
N PRO A 63 -12.38 4.08 9.01
CA PRO A 63 -12.50 5.53 9.08
C PRO A 63 -11.44 6.19 9.97
N ASP A 64 -10.89 5.45 10.96
CA ASP A 64 -9.89 6.00 11.90
C ASP A 64 -8.50 6.05 11.30
N GLY A 65 -8.12 5.01 10.54
CA GLY A 65 -6.74 4.76 10.15
C GLY A 65 -6.48 4.77 8.66
N GLY A 66 -7.50 4.58 7.83
CA GLY A 66 -7.36 4.44 6.39
C GLY A 66 -6.72 3.10 5.98
N GLY A 67 -6.93 2.05 6.78
CA GLY A 67 -6.40 0.72 6.54
C GLY A 67 -4.97 0.49 7.06
N TRP A 68 -4.48 -0.75 6.90
CA TRP A 68 -3.19 -1.17 7.45
C TRP A 68 -2.01 -0.45 6.80
N VAL A 69 -2.07 -0.13 5.50
CA VAL A 69 -1.01 0.57 4.76
C VAL A 69 -0.85 1.99 5.29
N GLU A 70 -1.95 2.75 5.44
CA GLU A 70 -1.90 4.11 5.97
C GLU A 70 -1.48 4.15 7.44
N ARG A 71 -1.91 3.17 8.23
CA ARG A 71 -1.45 3.02 9.63
C ARG A 71 0.05 2.79 9.70
N LEU A 72 0.59 1.93 8.83
CA LEU A 72 2.02 1.68 8.72
C LEU A 72 2.78 2.93 8.26
N ARG A 73 2.27 3.62 7.23
CA ARG A 73 2.86 4.87 6.72
C ARG A 73 2.96 5.93 7.82
N ARG A 74 1.88 6.15 8.58
CA ARG A 74 1.89 7.09 9.72
C ARG A 74 2.89 6.69 10.79
N ARG A 75 3.03 5.39 11.07
CA ARG A 75 4.03 4.88 12.01
C ARG A 75 5.44 5.17 11.54
N TRP A 76 5.73 5.01 10.23
CA TRP A 76 7.06 5.28 9.68
C TRP A 76 7.40 6.77 9.50
N LEU A 77 6.41 7.64 9.62
CA LEU A 77 6.61 9.09 9.62
C LEU A 77 6.92 9.67 11.02
N GLN A 78 6.91 8.85 12.07
CA GLN A 78 7.28 9.33 13.41
C GLN A 78 8.80 9.59 13.49
N PRO A 79 9.24 10.61 14.25
CA PRO A 79 10.65 11.02 14.30
C PRO A 79 11.63 9.91 14.72
N GLU A 80 11.16 8.95 15.53
CA GLU A 80 11.97 7.87 16.09
C GLU A 80 12.05 6.64 15.18
N THR A 81 11.42 6.69 14.01
CA THR A 81 11.36 5.55 13.08
C THR A 81 12.35 5.71 11.92
N PRO A 82 12.64 4.64 11.17
CA PRO A 82 13.57 4.69 10.04
C PRO A 82 13.19 5.66 8.91
N GLY A 83 11.95 6.16 8.88
CA GLY A 83 11.51 7.10 7.85
C GLY A 83 11.35 6.50 6.46
N HIS A 84 10.94 5.22 6.37
CA HIS A 84 10.65 4.59 5.09
C HIS A 84 9.51 5.28 4.35
N ALA A 85 9.63 5.44 3.03
CA ALA A 85 8.56 5.93 2.18
C ALA A 85 7.62 4.78 1.80
N LEU A 86 6.33 4.93 2.07
CA LEU A 86 5.32 3.93 1.72
C LEU A 86 4.25 4.58 0.84
N TYR A 87 4.09 4.03 -0.36
CA TYR A 87 3.08 4.46 -1.32
C TYR A 87 1.88 3.52 -1.25
N ASN A 88 0.69 4.07 -0.98
CA ASN A 88 -0.56 3.33 -1.05
C ASN A 88 -1.18 3.52 -2.43
N LEU A 89 -1.17 2.46 -3.23
CA LEU A 89 -1.74 2.40 -4.58
C LEU A 89 -2.93 1.45 -4.64
N GLY A 90 -3.72 1.39 -3.58
CA GLY A 90 -4.97 0.64 -3.51
C GLY A 90 -6.08 1.31 -4.32
N VAL A 91 -6.81 0.55 -5.14
CA VAL A 91 -8.02 1.01 -5.85
C VAL A 91 -9.16 0.04 -5.57
N ARG A 92 -10.26 0.56 -5.02
CA ARG A 92 -11.43 -0.24 -4.65
C ARG A 92 -12.04 -0.93 -5.87
N GLY A 93 -12.35 -2.22 -5.72
CA GLY A 93 -12.98 -3.02 -6.78
C GLY A 93 -12.02 -3.50 -7.87
N ASP A 94 -10.72 -3.21 -7.79
CA ASP A 94 -9.78 -3.75 -8.76
C ASP A 94 -9.69 -5.27 -8.65
N CYS A 95 -9.74 -5.92 -9.83
CA CYS A 95 -9.34 -7.30 -10.03
C CYS A 95 -7.86 -7.38 -10.43
N VAL A 96 -7.29 -8.58 -10.45
CA VAL A 96 -5.88 -8.80 -10.80
C VAL A 96 -5.51 -8.19 -12.15
N GLN A 97 -6.37 -8.35 -13.17
CA GLN A 97 -6.14 -7.76 -14.48
C GLN A 97 -6.02 -6.23 -14.44
N ARG A 98 -6.87 -5.54 -13.66
CA ARG A 98 -6.82 -4.07 -13.55
C ARG A 98 -5.55 -3.60 -12.85
N VAL A 99 -5.14 -4.29 -11.78
CA VAL A 99 -3.87 -3.99 -11.11
C VAL A 99 -2.70 -4.14 -12.08
N SER A 100 -2.65 -5.24 -12.85
CA SER A 100 -1.61 -5.48 -13.86
C SER A 100 -1.57 -4.37 -14.93
N GLN A 101 -2.73 -3.94 -15.44
CA GLN A 101 -2.84 -2.89 -16.46
C GLN A 101 -2.32 -1.53 -16.00
N ARG A 102 -2.46 -1.20 -14.71
CA ARG A 102 -2.02 0.11 -14.19
C ARG A 102 -0.65 0.09 -13.53
N LEU A 103 -0.07 -1.08 -13.27
CA LEU A 103 1.16 -1.21 -12.49
C LEU A 103 2.29 -0.35 -13.05
N GLU A 104 2.66 -0.51 -14.30
CA GLU A 104 3.72 0.27 -14.95
C GLU A 104 3.40 1.76 -14.99
N HIS A 105 2.14 2.10 -15.28
CA HIS A 105 1.70 3.50 -15.37
C HIS A 105 1.77 4.21 -14.01
N GLU A 106 1.41 3.54 -12.92
CA GLU A 106 1.54 4.07 -11.56
C GLU A 106 2.99 4.43 -11.23
N PHE A 107 3.95 3.62 -11.63
CA PHE A 107 5.36 3.90 -11.38
C PHE A 107 5.90 5.01 -12.29
N SER A 108 5.56 5.01 -13.56
CA SER A 108 6.05 6.00 -14.53
C SER A 108 5.57 7.42 -14.25
N ASN A 109 4.42 7.58 -13.61
CA ASN A 109 3.85 8.91 -13.32
C ASN A 109 4.14 9.45 -11.92
N ARG A 110 4.64 8.64 -11.00
CA ARG A 110 4.91 9.11 -9.64
C ARG A 110 6.35 9.59 -9.50
N GLY A 111 6.51 10.85 -9.17
CA GLY A 111 7.76 11.62 -9.00
C GLY A 111 9.01 10.80 -8.68
N GLU A 112 9.16 10.37 -7.46
CA GLU A 112 10.33 9.60 -7.02
C GLU A 112 10.42 8.22 -7.72
N LEU A 113 9.30 7.51 -7.87
CA LEU A 113 9.27 6.19 -8.50
C LEU A 113 9.59 6.24 -10.00
N ARG A 114 9.23 7.34 -10.68
CA ARG A 114 9.56 7.55 -12.10
C ARG A 114 11.07 7.50 -12.39
N ASN A 115 11.88 7.90 -11.43
CA ASN A 115 13.33 7.99 -11.56
C ASN A 115 14.07 6.88 -10.83
N ARG A 116 13.39 6.08 -10.02
CA ARG A 116 14.00 5.05 -9.18
C ARG A 116 13.02 3.93 -8.86
N LEU A 117 13.43 2.70 -9.10
CA LEU A 117 12.66 1.51 -8.73
C LEU A 117 12.41 1.46 -7.19
N PRO A 118 11.31 0.88 -6.74
CA PRO A 118 11.06 0.66 -5.33
C PRO A 118 12.04 -0.36 -4.74
N ASP A 119 12.27 -0.26 -3.44
CA ASP A 119 13.06 -1.26 -2.72
C ASP A 119 12.24 -2.54 -2.45
N ALA A 120 10.91 -2.44 -2.48
CA ALA A 120 9.99 -3.59 -2.44
C ALA A 120 8.59 -3.24 -2.94
N VAL A 121 7.89 -4.25 -3.46
CA VAL A 121 6.48 -4.21 -3.87
C VAL A 121 5.67 -5.16 -2.98
N VAL A 122 4.60 -4.65 -2.40
CA VAL A 122 3.62 -5.43 -1.63
C VAL A 122 2.33 -5.54 -2.44
N LEU A 123 1.98 -6.74 -2.84
CA LEU A 123 0.74 -7.03 -3.57
C LEU A 123 -0.35 -7.54 -2.61
N SER A 124 -1.59 -7.10 -2.81
CA SER A 124 -2.78 -7.69 -2.20
C SER A 124 -3.99 -7.45 -3.08
N VAL A 125 -4.41 -8.47 -3.81
CA VAL A 125 -5.53 -8.42 -4.77
C VAL A 125 -6.04 -9.83 -5.04
N GLY A 126 -7.29 -9.96 -5.52
CA GLY A 126 -7.85 -11.23 -5.94
C GLY A 126 -9.17 -11.59 -5.26
N VAL A 127 -9.54 -10.90 -4.18
CA VAL A 127 -10.85 -11.14 -3.56
C VAL A 127 -11.99 -10.79 -4.52
N ASN A 128 -11.87 -9.72 -5.28
CA ASN A 128 -12.91 -9.33 -6.25
C ASN A 128 -13.06 -10.33 -7.40
N ASP A 129 -11.96 -10.97 -7.80
CA ASP A 129 -11.94 -12.01 -8.83
C ASP A 129 -12.75 -13.25 -8.41
N SER A 130 -12.72 -13.60 -7.10
CA SER A 130 -13.40 -14.76 -6.54
C SER A 130 -14.93 -14.59 -6.42
N ALA A 131 -15.46 -13.38 -6.62
CA ALA A 131 -16.89 -13.12 -6.53
C ALA A 131 -17.68 -13.88 -7.59
N ARG A 132 -18.91 -14.31 -7.24
CA ARG A 132 -19.90 -14.78 -8.19
C ARG A 132 -20.92 -13.68 -8.47
N VAL A 133 -21.35 -13.57 -9.73
CA VAL A 133 -22.20 -12.47 -10.19
C VAL A 133 -23.68 -12.88 -10.27
N GLY A 134 -24.54 -12.05 -9.73
CA GLY A 134 -26.00 -12.15 -9.82
C GLY A 134 -26.65 -13.15 -8.87
N LYS A 135 -25.99 -14.26 -8.55
CA LYS A 135 -26.45 -15.27 -7.59
C LYS A 135 -25.27 -16.07 -7.02
N SER A 136 -25.47 -16.73 -5.88
CA SER A 136 -24.43 -17.50 -5.18
C SER A 136 -23.79 -18.62 -6.00
N GLN A 137 -24.50 -19.13 -7.00
CA GLN A 137 -24.01 -20.14 -7.96
C GLN A 137 -23.83 -19.53 -9.38
N GLY A 138 -23.74 -18.23 -9.49
CA GLY A 138 -23.50 -17.52 -10.72
C GLY A 138 -22.08 -17.78 -11.27
N ARG A 139 -21.79 -17.25 -12.46
CA ARG A 139 -20.42 -17.28 -12.99
C ARG A 139 -19.49 -16.48 -12.09
N HIS A 140 -18.23 -16.86 -12.03
CA HIS A 140 -17.23 -16.03 -11.36
C HIS A 140 -17.05 -14.68 -12.06
N TYR A 141 -16.67 -13.68 -11.32
CA TYR A 141 -16.31 -12.36 -11.86
C TYR A 141 -15.14 -12.49 -12.83
N THR A 142 -14.07 -13.17 -12.39
CA THR A 142 -12.98 -13.62 -13.25
C THR A 142 -12.95 -15.15 -13.24
N ASP A 143 -12.97 -15.77 -14.42
CA ASP A 143 -12.86 -17.22 -14.56
C ASP A 143 -11.54 -17.72 -13.93
N PRO A 144 -11.50 -18.87 -13.21
CA PRO A 144 -10.30 -19.33 -12.53
C PRO A 144 -9.07 -19.52 -13.42
N ASP A 145 -9.22 -20.00 -14.66
CA ASP A 145 -8.09 -20.19 -15.57
C ASP A 145 -7.54 -18.84 -16.02
N ARG A 146 -8.43 -17.89 -16.37
CA ARG A 146 -8.03 -16.50 -16.68
C ARG A 146 -7.42 -15.79 -15.47
N PHE A 147 -7.90 -16.08 -14.28
CA PHE A 147 -7.31 -15.54 -13.05
C PHE A 147 -5.89 -16.03 -12.88
N ALA A 148 -5.62 -17.32 -13.13
CA ALA A 148 -4.28 -17.88 -13.05
C ALA A 148 -3.32 -17.19 -14.03
N ASP A 149 -3.74 -16.99 -15.29
CA ASP A 149 -2.94 -16.27 -16.29
C ASP A 149 -2.66 -14.81 -15.89
N HIS A 150 -3.69 -14.09 -15.43
CA HIS A 150 -3.53 -12.70 -15.01
C HIS A 150 -2.65 -12.58 -13.76
N MET A 151 -2.78 -13.50 -12.82
CA MET A 151 -1.95 -13.52 -11.60
C MET A 151 -0.49 -13.78 -11.96
N ALA A 152 -0.23 -14.76 -12.83
CA ALA A 152 1.12 -15.03 -13.32
C ALA A 152 1.74 -13.79 -13.95
N ALA A 153 1.03 -13.12 -14.86
CA ALA A 153 1.49 -11.91 -15.53
C ALA A 153 1.75 -10.75 -14.54
N LEU A 154 0.85 -10.54 -13.58
CA LEU A 154 1.02 -9.51 -12.54
C LEU A 154 2.27 -9.75 -11.69
N LEU A 155 2.49 -11.00 -11.26
CA LEU A 155 3.65 -11.36 -10.44
C LEU A 155 4.96 -11.15 -11.21
N ASP A 156 5.01 -11.54 -12.49
CA ASP A 156 6.18 -11.34 -13.35
C ASP A 156 6.48 -9.84 -13.55
N GLN A 157 5.45 -9.03 -13.80
CA GLN A 157 5.58 -7.57 -13.89
C GLN A 157 6.09 -6.95 -12.57
N ALA A 158 5.54 -7.38 -11.43
CA ALA A 158 5.94 -6.85 -10.13
C ALA A 158 7.40 -7.20 -9.80
N GLN A 159 7.85 -8.42 -10.10
CA GLN A 159 9.23 -8.85 -9.89
C GLN A 159 10.24 -8.09 -10.76
N SER A 160 9.83 -7.60 -11.92
CA SER A 160 10.70 -6.75 -12.75
C SER A 160 10.99 -5.37 -12.12
N LEU A 161 10.18 -4.95 -11.15
CA LEU A 161 10.32 -3.68 -10.43
C LEU A 161 11.16 -3.81 -9.16
N GLY A 162 11.24 -5.00 -8.57
CA GLY A 162 11.99 -5.24 -7.34
C GLY A 162 11.50 -6.45 -6.55
N PRO A 163 12.01 -6.65 -5.33
CA PRO A 163 11.52 -7.70 -4.43
C PRO A 163 10.01 -7.59 -4.18
N VAL A 164 9.30 -8.72 -4.24
CA VAL A 164 7.85 -8.78 -4.08
C VAL A 164 7.49 -9.64 -2.87
N VAL A 165 6.48 -9.21 -2.12
CA VAL A 165 5.73 -10.05 -1.18
C VAL A 165 4.24 -9.94 -1.48
N PHE A 166 3.50 -11.01 -1.24
CA PHE A 166 2.05 -11.05 -1.47
C PHE A 166 1.29 -11.26 -0.16
N ILE A 167 0.30 -10.41 0.09
CA ILE A 167 -0.59 -10.51 1.25
C ILE A 167 -1.94 -11.02 0.77
N GLY A 168 -2.32 -12.21 1.23
CA GLY A 168 -3.57 -12.86 0.89
C GLY A 168 -4.81 -12.13 1.40
N MET A 169 -5.97 -12.52 0.88
CA MET A 169 -7.26 -11.95 1.24
C MET A 169 -7.69 -12.33 2.67
N VAL A 170 -8.50 -11.49 3.29
CA VAL A 170 -9.17 -11.79 4.56
C VAL A 170 -10.43 -12.65 4.32
N PRO A 171 -10.93 -13.41 5.33
CA PRO A 171 -12.19 -14.13 5.19
C PRO A 171 -13.38 -13.15 4.95
N VAL A 172 -14.45 -13.65 4.34
CA VAL A 172 -15.71 -12.93 4.15
C VAL A 172 -16.80 -13.52 5.04
N MET A 173 -17.93 -12.81 5.22
CA MET A 173 -19.15 -13.34 5.85
C MET A 173 -20.15 -13.73 4.74
N PRO A 174 -20.25 -15.01 4.34
CA PRO A 174 -21.14 -15.41 3.25
C PRO A 174 -22.61 -15.09 3.52
N GLU A 175 -23.03 -15.07 4.80
CA GLU A 175 -24.38 -14.74 5.21
C GLU A 175 -24.74 -13.25 5.05
N ARG A 176 -23.78 -12.40 4.76
CA ARG A 176 -23.98 -10.97 4.47
C ARG A 176 -24.05 -10.67 2.97
N MET A 177 -23.93 -11.70 2.13
CA MET A 177 -24.03 -11.53 0.70
C MET A 177 -25.51 -11.47 0.23
N PRO A 178 -25.81 -10.77 -0.88
CA PRO A 178 -24.86 -10.18 -1.85
C PRO A 178 -24.28 -8.84 -1.40
N PHE A 179 -23.00 -8.63 -1.69
CA PHE A 179 -22.37 -7.32 -1.62
C PHE A 179 -22.77 -6.48 -2.85
N ALA A 180 -23.07 -5.21 -2.63
CA ALA A 180 -23.51 -4.28 -3.70
C ALA A 180 -24.66 -4.89 -4.56
N GLU A 181 -25.58 -5.63 -3.91
CA GLU A 181 -26.76 -6.24 -4.50
C GLU A 181 -26.53 -7.35 -5.56
N VAL A 182 -25.27 -7.58 -5.96
CA VAL A 182 -24.97 -8.45 -7.12
C VAL A 182 -23.80 -9.40 -6.93
N LEU A 183 -22.89 -9.16 -5.96
CA LEU A 183 -21.67 -9.96 -5.78
C LEU A 183 -21.83 -10.91 -4.59
N PHE A 184 -21.57 -12.18 -4.84
CA PHE A 184 -21.61 -13.23 -3.83
C PHE A 184 -20.19 -13.77 -3.60
N TYR A 185 -19.77 -13.78 -2.34
CA TYR A 185 -18.49 -14.32 -1.92
C TYR A 185 -18.71 -15.53 -1.02
N SER A 186 -17.87 -16.54 -1.16
CA SER A 186 -17.88 -17.73 -0.31
C SER A 186 -16.46 -18.13 0.08
N HIS A 187 -16.33 -18.83 1.22
CA HIS A 187 -15.02 -19.39 1.60
C HIS A 187 -14.52 -20.45 0.62
N ALA A 188 -15.42 -21.17 -0.07
CA ALA A 188 -15.04 -22.15 -1.08
C ALA A 188 -14.36 -21.46 -2.28
N ASP A 189 -14.97 -20.40 -2.81
CA ASP A 189 -14.40 -19.61 -3.90
C ASP A 189 -13.12 -18.90 -3.45
N GLN A 190 -13.09 -18.33 -2.23
CA GLN A 190 -11.88 -17.72 -1.69
C GLN A 190 -10.71 -18.71 -1.62
N ARG A 191 -10.94 -19.95 -1.16
CA ARG A 191 -9.89 -20.99 -1.11
C ARG A 191 -9.40 -21.33 -2.50
N GLN A 192 -10.28 -21.48 -3.48
CA GLN A 192 -9.89 -21.77 -4.86
C GLN A 192 -8.94 -20.68 -5.42
N TYR A 193 -9.31 -19.42 -5.27
CA TYR A 193 -8.49 -18.29 -5.77
C TYR A 193 -7.23 -18.08 -4.95
N ARG A 194 -7.29 -18.31 -3.64
CA ARG A 194 -6.12 -18.34 -2.76
C ARG A 194 -5.11 -19.40 -3.20
N ASP A 195 -5.57 -20.63 -3.49
CA ASP A 195 -4.69 -21.74 -3.88
C ASP A 195 -3.99 -21.43 -5.22
N ILE A 196 -4.69 -20.88 -6.20
CA ILE A 196 -4.11 -20.41 -7.46
C ILE A 196 -3.04 -19.34 -7.20
N THR A 197 -3.34 -18.35 -6.38
CA THR A 197 -2.40 -17.28 -6.03
C THR A 197 -1.16 -17.81 -5.33
N GLN A 198 -1.36 -18.67 -4.33
CA GLN A 198 -0.28 -19.25 -3.54
C GLN A 198 0.65 -20.11 -4.43
N GLN A 199 0.08 -20.91 -5.33
CA GLN A 199 0.84 -21.70 -6.29
C GLN A 199 1.65 -20.81 -7.24
N ALA A 200 1.04 -19.74 -7.77
CA ALA A 200 1.72 -18.80 -8.65
C ALA A 200 2.88 -18.07 -7.94
N CYS A 201 2.70 -17.69 -6.67
CA CYS A 201 3.73 -17.11 -5.83
C CYS A 201 4.87 -18.12 -5.55
N GLN A 202 4.53 -19.37 -5.22
CA GLN A 202 5.51 -20.42 -4.95
C GLN A 202 6.41 -20.71 -6.17
N GLN A 203 5.84 -20.78 -7.36
CA GLN A 203 6.57 -20.98 -8.61
C GLN A 203 7.60 -19.87 -8.88
N ARG A 204 7.38 -18.66 -8.33
CA ARG A 204 8.21 -17.46 -8.49
C ARG A 204 9.05 -17.14 -7.25
N GLN A 205 9.00 -18.00 -6.25
CA GLN A 205 9.68 -17.77 -4.96
C GLN A 205 9.25 -16.45 -4.28
N ILE A 206 8.01 -16.01 -4.52
CA ILE A 206 7.43 -14.84 -3.87
C ILE A 206 6.84 -15.27 -2.53
N PRO A 207 7.27 -14.68 -1.39
CA PRO A 207 6.66 -14.94 -0.10
C PRO A 207 5.17 -14.58 -0.10
N TYR A 208 4.34 -15.50 0.41
CA TYR A 208 2.89 -15.34 0.49
C TYR A 208 2.42 -15.42 1.94
N LEU A 209 1.74 -14.39 2.44
CA LEU A 209 1.09 -14.40 3.75
C LEU A 209 -0.36 -14.88 3.58
N ASP A 210 -0.66 -16.08 4.02
CA ASP A 210 -2.01 -16.64 3.96
C ASP A 210 -2.89 -16.10 5.09
N VAL A 211 -3.43 -14.90 4.89
CA VAL A 211 -4.30 -14.24 5.86
C VAL A 211 -5.64 -14.96 6.01
N LEU A 212 -6.14 -15.59 4.94
CA LEU A 212 -7.41 -16.33 4.96
C LEU A 212 -7.36 -17.47 5.99
N ASP A 213 -6.42 -18.38 5.84
CA ASP A 213 -6.29 -19.51 6.75
C ASP A 213 -5.82 -19.09 8.15
N LEU A 214 -4.94 -18.09 8.23
CA LEU A 214 -4.50 -17.52 9.50
C LEU A 214 -5.68 -16.99 10.33
N TRP A 215 -6.59 -16.24 9.71
CA TRP A 215 -7.74 -15.65 10.41
C TRP A 215 -8.83 -16.69 10.72
N LEU A 216 -9.14 -17.57 9.77
CA LEU A 216 -10.06 -18.67 9.99
C LEU A 216 -9.59 -19.57 11.16
N GLY A 217 -8.29 -19.85 11.25
CA GLY A 217 -7.68 -20.62 12.32
C GLY A 217 -7.79 -19.97 13.71
N ARG A 218 -8.02 -18.67 13.81
CA ARG A 218 -8.26 -17.97 15.10
C ARG A 218 -9.67 -18.14 15.63
N GLY A 219 -10.55 -18.78 14.87
CA GLY A 219 -11.94 -19.10 15.24
C GLY A 219 -12.96 -18.05 14.83
N ASP A 220 -14.18 -18.52 14.63
CA ASP A 220 -15.28 -17.74 14.01
C ASP A 220 -15.59 -16.42 14.72
N ALA A 221 -15.72 -16.44 16.04
CA ALA A 221 -16.01 -15.22 16.81
C ALA A 221 -14.91 -14.17 16.65
N TRP A 222 -13.64 -14.62 16.49
CA TRP A 222 -12.51 -13.73 16.37
C TRP A 222 -12.50 -13.01 15.02
N TRP A 223 -12.50 -13.74 13.89
CA TRP A 223 -12.39 -13.10 12.58
C TRP A 223 -13.65 -12.32 12.18
N ARG A 224 -14.84 -12.80 12.57
CA ARG A 224 -16.11 -12.10 12.33
C ARG A 224 -16.13 -10.72 12.98
N SER A 225 -15.61 -10.59 14.18
CA SER A 225 -15.50 -9.30 14.87
C SER A 225 -14.50 -8.31 14.24
N ARG A 226 -13.71 -8.75 13.27
CA ARG A 226 -12.74 -7.94 12.51
C ARG A 226 -13.28 -7.46 11.16
N LEU A 227 -14.45 -7.90 10.76
CA LEU A 227 -15.10 -7.42 9.54
C LEU A 227 -16.12 -6.32 9.83
N SER A 228 -16.34 -5.47 8.84
CA SER A 228 -17.39 -4.46 8.85
C SER A 228 -18.76 -5.10 8.57
N GLY A 229 -19.82 -4.32 8.72
CA GLY A 229 -21.20 -4.79 8.52
C GLY A 229 -21.49 -5.26 7.10
N ASP A 230 -20.65 -4.91 6.12
CA ASP A 230 -20.78 -5.37 4.74
C ASP A 230 -20.32 -6.83 4.54
N GLY A 231 -19.66 -7.42 5.53
CA GLY A 231 -19.19 -8.81 5.50
C GLY A 231 -18.04 -9.10 4.55
N LEU A 232 -17.44 -8.08 3.95
CA LEU A 232 -16.35 -8.20 2.98
C LEU A 232 -15.06 -7.51 3.46
N HIS A 233 -15.17 -6.31 4.01
CA HIS A 233 -14.02 -5.50 4.36
C HIS A 233 -13.71 -5.55 5.84
N PRO A 234 -12.42 -5.49 6.24
CA PRO A 234 -12.06 -5.32 7.63
C PRO A 234 -12.58 -4.01 8.20
N ASN A 235 -12.98 -4.03 9.47
CA ASN A 235 -13.23 -2.84 10.26
C ASN A 235 -11.92 -2.30 10.88
N VAL A 236 -12.00 -1.28 11.72
CA VAL A 236 -10.86 -0.68 12.45
C VAL A 236 -10.03 -1.74 13.18
N ALA A 237 -10.68 -2.67 13.90
CA ALA A 237 -10.00 -3.74 14.63
C ALA A 237 -9.35 -4.76 13.66
N GLY A 238 -10.01 -5.06 12.54
CA GLY A 238 -9.49 -5.92 11.49
C GLY A 238 -8.22 -5.34 10.86
N TYR A 239 -8.22 -4.09 10.49
CA TYR A 239 -7.03 -3.47 9.91
C TYR A 239 -5.87 -3.33 10.90
N ARG A 240 -6.15 -3.14 12.19
CA ARG A 240 -5.11 -3.22 13.24
C ARG A 240 -4.53 -4.63 13.35
N SER A 241 -5.38 -5.66 13.27
CA SER A 241 -4.94 -7.06 13.27
C SER A 241 -4.12 -7.38 12.03
N LEU A 242 -4.57 -6.97 10.84
CA LEU A 242 -3.83 -7.18 9.60
C LEU A 242 -2.46 -6.49 9.62
N LEU A 243 -2.38 -5.26 10.12
CA LEU A 243 -1.11 -4.57 10.33
C LEU A 243 -0.18 -5.36 11.25
N ALA A 244 -0.69 -5.88 12.36
CA ALA A 244 0.10 -6.68 13.30
C ALA A 244 0.62 -7.97 12.63
N ASP A 245 -0.24 -8.68 11.88
CA ASP A 245 0.13 -9.89 11.15
C ASP A 245 1.21 -9.62 10.09
N VAL A 246 1.04 -8.57 9.30
CA VAL A 246 2.01 -8.18 8.26
C VAL A 246 3.35 -7.78 8.88
N THR A 247 3.35 -6.96 9.92
CA THR A 247 4.60 -6.48 10.54
C THR A 247 5.31 -7.55 11.38
N ALA A 248 4.62 -8.57 11.84
CA ALA A 248 5.20 -9.73 12.52
C ALA A 248 5.75 -10.79 11.55
N TRP A 249 5.38 -10.71 10.27
CA TRP A 249 5.78 -11.70 9.28
C TRP A 249 7.24 -11.51 8.86
N SER A 250 8.07 -12.55 9.03
CA SER A 250 9.51 -12.49 8.78
C SER A 250 9.88 -12.07 7.35
N ALA A 251 9.11 -12.52 6.35
CA ALA A 251 9.36 -12.13 4.96
C ALA A 251 9.13 -10.63 4.72
N PHE A 252 8.16 -10.01 5.41
CA PHE A 252 7.98 -8.55 5.35
C PHE A 252 9.11 -7.82 6.08
N GLN A 253 9.53 -8.33 7.25
CA GLN A 253 10.63 -7.75 8.01
C GLN A 253 11.95 -7.77 7.23
N SER A 254 12.18 -8.81 6.42
CA SER A 254 13.39 -8.93 5.60
C SER A 254 13.46 -7.93 4.44
N LEU A 255 12.37 -7.24 4.11
CA LEU A 255 12.35 -6.15 3.12
C LEU A 255 12.87 -4.82 3.69
N LEU A 256 12.85 -4.66 5.02
CA LEU A 256 13.18 -3.45 5.75
C LEU A 256 14.65 -3.43 6.16
#